data_6821ed61372ff5240b7913243835d97e
#
_entry.id   6821ed61372ff5240b7913243835d97e
#
_cell.length_a   1.000
_cell.length_b   1.000
_cell.length_c   1.000
_cell.angle_alpha   90.00
_cell.angle_beta   90.00
_cell.angle_gamma   90.00
#
_symmetry.space_group_name_H-M   'P 1'
#
loop_
_entity.id
_entity.type
_entity.pdbx_description
1 polymer ?
#
loop_
_entity_poly.entity_id
_entity_poly.type
_entity_poly.pdbx_seq_one_letter_code
_entity_poly.pdbx_strand_id
1 'polypeptide(L)'
;MSAEANRIVQKLWSYCTVLRDDGLSYGDYLEQLSVLLFLKLAHEQTQPPWNQESPVPEGYDWSTLTGKDGVELESQYRRILEHLGKQHGLLGLVFRKAQNKIQDPAKLKRLISDLLDKERWMILSADIKGDAYEGLL
;
A
#
# COMPACT_ATOMS: atom_id res chain seq x y z
N MET A 1 7.41 0.78 -22.57
CA MET A 1 6.52 0.44 -21.44
C MET A 1 5.28 -0.25 -21.97
N SER A 2 4.84 -1.32 -21.32
CA SER A 2 3.65 -2.06 -21.75
C SER A 2 2.38 -1.25 -21.51
N ALA A 3 1.30 -1.62 -22.21
CA ALA A 3 -0.02 -0.99 -22.01
C ALA A 3 -0.51 -1.19 -20.58
N GLU A 4 -0.24 -2.35 -19.98
CA GLU A 4 -0.62 -2.65 -18.61
C GLU A 4 0.16 -1.79 -17.61
N ALA A 5 1.46 -1.65 -17.80
CA ALA A 5 2.28 -0.77 -16.96
C ALA A 5 1.81 0.68 -17.08
N ASN A 6 1.50 1.15 -18.30
CA ASN A 6 0.97 2.50 -18.51
C ASN A 6 -0.36 2.72 -17.77
N ARG A 7 -1.25 1.74 -17.80
CA ARG A 7 -2.53 1.81 -17.08
C ARG A 7 -2.30 1.96 -15.58
N ILE A 8 -1.41 1.17 -15.02
CA ILE A 8 -1.09 1.21 -13.59
C ILE A 8 -0.43 2.55 -13.22
N VAL A 9 0.52 3.02 -14.02
CA VAL A 9 1.19 4.30 -13.81
C VAL A 9 0.19 5.46 -13.82
N GLN A 10 -0.72 5.47 -14.80
CA GLN A 10 -1.76 6.51 -14.88
C GLN A 10 -2.62 6.52 -13.62
N LYS A 11 -3.00 5.35 -13.14
CA LYS A 11 -3.80 5.20 -11.93
C LYS A 11 -3.05 5.73 -10.71
N LEU A 12 -1.78 5.36 -10.56
CA LEU A 12 -0.93 5.82 -9.46
C LEU A 12 -0.79 7.35 -9.47
N TRP A 13 -0.56 7.95 -10.65
CA TRP A 13 -0.46 9.40 -10.78
C TRP A 13 -1.77 10.11 -10.44
N SER A 14 -2.90 9.54 -10.83
CA SER A 14 -4.21 10.09 -10.51
C SER A 14 -4.40 10.23 -9.00
N TYR A 15 -4.07 9.19 -8.25
CA TYR A 15 -4.16 9.23 -6.78
C TYR A 15 -3.13 10.17 -6.16
N CYS A 16 -1.93 10.25 -6.73
CA CYS A 16 -0.91 11.19 -6.29
C CYS A 16 -1.43 12.64 -6.36
N THR A 17 -2.07 12.99 -7.47
CA THR A 17 -2.63 14.34 -7.66
C THR A 17 -3.72 14.63 -6.63
N VAL A 18 -4.63 13.69 -6.40
CA VAL A 18 -5.70 13.84 -5.41
C VAL A 18 -5.15 14.12 -4.01
N LEU A 19 -4.13 13.35 -3.60
CA LEU A 19 -3.55 13.51 -2.26
C LEU A 19 -2.67 14.74 -2.14
N ARG A 20 -1.99 15.14 -3.23
CA ARG A 20 -1.21 16.37 -3.25
C ARG A 20 -2.09 17.59 -3.04
N ASP A 21 -3.30 17.58 -3.60
CA ASP A 21 -4.27 18.66 -3.40
C ASP A 21 -4.68 18.79 -1.94
N ASP A 22 -4.53 17.73 -1.15
CA ASP A 22 -4.74 17.74 0.31
C ASP A 22 -3.48 18.10 1.10
N GLY A 23 -2.41 18.49 0.43
CA GLY A 23 -1.17 18.89 1.07
C GLY A 23 -0.14 17.78 1.25
N LEU A 24 -0.38 16.59 0.71
CA LEU A 24 0.58 15.49 0.79
C LEU A 24 1.69 15.70 -0.24
N SER A 25 2.95 15.68 0.20
CA SER A 25 4.06 15.79 -0.73
C SER A 25 4.22 14.52 -1.55
N TYR A 26 4.93 14.63 -2.69
CA TYR A 26 5.21 13.47 -3.53
C TYR A 26 6.00 12.38 -2.79
N GLY A 27 7.01 12.79 -2.00
CA GLY A 27 7.78 11.87 -1.19
C GLY A 27 6.94 11.14 -0.14
N ASP A 28 6.03 11.88 0.49
CA ASP A 28 5.10 11.30 1.46
C ASP A 28 4.14 10.32 0.80
N TYR A 29 3.67 10.63 -0.42
CA TYR A 29 2.83 9.72 -1.17
C TYR A 29 3.56 8.40 -1.47
N LEU A 30 4.81 8.48 -1.92
CA LEU A 30 5.61 7.28 -2.19
C LEU A 30 5.82 6.45 -0.92
N GLU A 31 6.05 7.10 0.22
CA GLU A 31 6.18 6.41 1.49
C GLU A 31 4.90 5.65 1.86
N GLN A 32 3.74 6.33 1.77
CA GLN A 32 2.46 5.71 2.06
C GLN A 32 2.18 4.55 1.10
N LEU A 33 2.43 4.77 -0.18
CA LEU A 33 2.24 3.74 -1.19
C LEU A 33 3.13 2.52 -0.92
N SER A 34 4.37 2.75 -0.53
CA SER A 34 5.33 1.66 -0.27
C SER A 34 4.90 0.78 0.89
N VAL A 35 4.47 1.37 2.02
CA VAL A 35 4.05 0.57 3.18
C VAL A 35 2.74 -0.16 2.90
N LEU A 36 1.80 0.47 2.20
CA LEU A 36 0.56 -0.18 1.82
C LEU A 36 0.79 -1.31 0.83
N LEU A 37 1.67 -1.11 -0.15
CA LEU A 37 2.02 -2.14 -1.12
C LEU A 37 2.71 -3.33 -0.45
N PHE A 38 3.56 -3.08 0.54
CA PHE A 38 4.18 -4.16 1.32
C PHE A 38 3.11 -5.03 1.99
N LEU A 39 2.12 -4.40 2.62
CA LEU A 39 1.02 -5.12 3.27
C LEU A 39 0.20 -5.91 2.24
N LYS A 40 -0.07 -5.33 1.09
CA LYS A 40 -0.81 -5.99 0.01
C LYS A 40 -0.05 -7.20 -0.52
N LEU A 41 1.25 -7.08 -0.78
CA LEU A 41 2.08 -8.18 -1.26
C LEU A 41 2.17 -9.30 -0.21
N ALA A 42 2.32 -8.95 1.06
CA ALA A 42 2.33 -9.94 2.14
C ALA A 42 1.02 -10.72 2.20
N HIS A 43 -0.10 -10.06 1.92
CA HIS A 43 -1.40 -10.72 1.85
C HIS A 43 -1.49 -11.62 0.61
N GLU A 44 -1.07 -11.14 -0.56
CA GLU A 44 -1.16 -11.92 -1.79
C GLU A 44 -0.35 -13.21 -1.71
N GLN A 45 0.79 -13.21 -1.05
CA GLN A 45 1.61 -14.43 -0.94
C GLN A 45 0.95 -15.53 -0.11
N THR A 46 -0.07 -15.20 0.68
CA THR A 46 -0.85 -16.21 1.42
C THR A 46 -1.89 -16.88 0.55
N GLN A 47 -2.17 -16.33 -0.63
CA GLN A 47 -3.21 -16.81 -1.55
C GLN A 47 -2.63 -17.82 -2.55
N PRO A 48 -3.48 -18.67 -3.19
CA PRO A 48 -3.01 -19.53 -4.26
C PRO A 48 -2.43 -18.72 -5.42
N PRO A 49 -1.40 -19.20 -6.10
CA PRO A 49 -0.76 -20.52 -5.95
C PRO A 49 0.37 -20.55 -4.91
N TRP A 50 0.69 -19.42 -4.26
CA TRP A 50 1.87 -19.34 -3.37
C TRP A 50 1.61 -19.99 -2.01
N ASN A 51 0.47 -19.75 -1.40
CA ASN A 51 0.04 -20.36 -0.12
C ASN A 51 1.13 -20.30 0.97
N GLN A 52 1.84 -19.17 1.06
CA GLN A 52 2.92 -18.98 2.03
C GLN A 52 2.36 -18.35 3.30
N GLU A 53 3.10 -18.49 4.40
CA GLU A 53 2.76 -17.80 5.64
C GLU A 53 2.96 -16.30 5.48
N SER A 54 2.08 -15.50 6.09
CA SER A 54 2.24 -14.06 6.08
C SER A 54 3.38 -13.65 7.02
N PRO A 55 4.28 -12.74 6.57
CA PRO A 55 5.28 -12.15 7.49
C PRO A 55 4.65 -11.16 8.46
N VAL A 56 3.40 -10.76 8.23
CA VAL A 56 2.69 -9.77 9.06
C VAL A 56 1.85 -10.50 10.10
N PRO A 57 1.93 -10.12 11.38
CA PRO A 57 1.13 -10.75 12.44
C PRO A 57 -0.37 -10.62 12.18
N GLU A 58 -1.11 -11.63 12.59
CA GLU A 58 -2.56 -11.64 12.51
C GLU A 58 -3.13 -10.42 13.25
N GLY A 59 -4.14 -9.78 12.66
CA GLY A 59 -4.74 -8.58 13.20
C GLY A 59 -4.09 -7.28 12.70
N TYR A 60 -2.97 -7.38 11.98
CA TYR A 60 -2.26 -6.22 11.42
C TYR A 60 -2.03 -6.37 9.92
N ASP A 61 -2.69 -7.32 9.29
CA ASP A 61 -2.53 -7.64 7.89
C ASP A 61 -3.48 -6.82 7.00
N TRP A 62 -3.28 -6.93 5.69
CA TRP A 62 -4.04 -6.19 4.69
C TRP A 62 -5.56 -6.37 4.84
N SER A 63 -6.01 -7.59 5.15
CA SER A 63 -7.44 -7.88 5.27
C SER A 63 -8.13 -7.07 6.37
N THR A 64 -7.39 -6.61 7.38
CA THR A 64 -7.95 -5.76 8.44
C THR A 64 -8.24 -4.34 7.96
N LEU A 65 -7.71 -3.94 6.80
CA LEU A 65 -7.94 -2.62 6.21
C LEU A 65 -9.11 -2.61 5.23
N THR A 66 -9.29 -3.68 4.46
CA THR A 66 -10.20 -3.69 3.32
C THR A 66 -11.67 -3.62 3.70
N GLY A 67 -12.02 -4.09 4.90
CA GLY A 67 -13.41 -4.07 5.37
C GLY A 67 -13.79 -2.84 6.19
N LYS A 68 -12.86 -1.89 6.35
CA LYS A 68 -13.08 -0.72 7.20
C LYS A 68 -13.15 0.56 6.39
N ASP A 69 -13.75 1.60 6.97
CA ASP A 69 -13.79 2.93 6.39
C ASP A 69 -13.74 3.99 7.50
N GLY A 70 -13.68 5.26 7.11
CA GLY A 70 -13.73 6.40 8.03
C GLY A 70 -12.69 6.32 9.16
N VAL A 71 -13.13 6.65 10.36
CA VAL A 71 -12.26 6.68 11.55
C VAL A 71 -11.70 5.30 11.89
N GLU A 72 -12.49 4.25 11.68
CA GLU A 72 -12.03 2.88 11.95
C GLU A 72 -10.87 2.49 11.05
N LEU A 73 -10.94 2.85 9.76
CA LEU A 73 -9.85 2.59 8.82
C LEU A 73 -8.60 3.37 9.23
N GLU A 74 -8.73 4.64 9.53
CA GLU A 74 -7.60 5.47 9.94
C GLU A 74 -6.95 4.94 11.19
N SER A 75 -7.74 4.59 12.20
CA SER A 75 -7.24 4.04 13.47
C SER A 75 -6.51 2.72 13.25
N GLN A 76 -7.06 1.83 12.43
CA GLN A 76 -6.45 0.55 12.13
C GLN A 76 -5.14 0.72 11.37
N TYR A 77 -5.10 1.60 10.39
CA TYR A 77 -3.87 1.88 9.64
C TYR A 77 -2.78 2.41 10.57
N ARG A 78 -3.12 3.35 11.44
CA ARG A 78 -2.17 3.90 12.43
C ARG A 78 -1.65 2.81 13.36
N ARG A 79 -2.52 1.94 13.84
CA ARG A 79 -2.13 0.81 14.71
C ARG A 79 -1.17 -0.13 14.01
N ILE A 80 -1.41 -0.42 12.73
CA ILE A 80 -0.52 -1.27 11.95
C ILE A 80 0.86 -0.65 11.85
N LEU A 81 0.94 0.63 11.49
CA LEU A 81 2.23 1.32 11.35
C LEU A 81 3.01 1.33 12.67
N GLU A 82 2.34 1.63 13.78
CA GLU A 82 2.98 1.66 15.10
C GLU A 82 3.44 0.28 15.53
N HIS A 83 2.60 -0.72 15.40
CA HIS A 83 2.92 -2.08 15.84
C HIS A 83 4.05 -2.68 15.03
N LEU A 84 3.97 -2.61 13.71
CA LEU A 84 4.99 -3.16 12.83
C LEU A 84 6.30 -2.40 12.92
N GLY A 85 6.25 -1.11 13.20
CA GLY A 85 7.45 -0.30 13.41
C GLY A 85 8.26 -0.70 14.64
N LYS A 86 7.65 -1.42 15.58
CA LYS A 86 8.33 -1.90 16.79
C LYS A 86 8.87 -3.32 16.64
N GLN A 87 8.61 -3.98 15.54
CA GLN A 87 9.08 -5.33 15.31
C GLN A 87 10.57 -5.35 14.96
N HIS A 88 11.19 -6.51 15.17
CA HIS A 88 12.57 -6.73 14.76
C HIS A 88 12.61 -7.18 13.29
N GLY A 89 13.79 -7.05 12.68
CA GLY A 89 14.00 -7.51 11.32
C GLY A 89 13.39 -6.61 10.26
N LEU A 90 12.93 -7.21 9.16
CA LEU A 90 12.44 -6.50 7.99
C LEU A 90 11.23 -5.61 8.30
N LEU A 91 10.28 -6.11 9.10
CA LEU A 91 9.09 -5.33 9.43
C LEU A 91 9.45 -4.03 10.14
N GLY A 92 10.29 -4.09 11.16
CA GLY A 92 10.74 -2.89 11.84
C GLY A 92 11.49 -1.95 10.93
N LEU A 93 12.29 -2.49 10.00
CA LEU A 93 13.04 -1.69 9.06
C LEU A 93 12.11 -0.91 8.12
N VAL A 94 11.07 -1.57 7.60
CA VAL A 94 10.12 -0.96 6.66
C VAL A 94 9.20 0.05 7.35
N PHE A 95 8.73 -0.27 8.56
CA PHE A 95 7.66 0.49 9.22
C PHE A 95 8.13 1.43 10.32
N ARG A 96 9.40 1.39 10.72
CA ARG A 96 9.89 2.09 11.92
C ARG A 96 9.57 3.57 11.98
N LYS A 97 9.69 4.28 10.87
CA LYS A 97 9.43 5.71 10.79
C LYS A 97 8.16 6.04 10.03
N ALA A 98 7.39 5.03 9.66
CA ALA A 98 6.18 5.24 8.88
C ALA A 98 5.08 5.84 9.76
N GLN A 99 4.42 6.87 9.25
CA GLN A 99 3.29 7.53 9.91
C GLN A 99 2.19 7.74 8.88
N ASN A 100 0.93 7.73 9.34
CA ASN A 100 -0.16 8.08 8.46
C ASN A 100 -0.13 9.57 8.16
N LYS A 101 0.06 9.92 6.89
CA LYS A 101 0.08 11.30 6.40
C LYS A 101 -1.12 11.62 5.53
N ILE A 102 -1.99 10.65 5.31
CA ILE A 102 -3.23 10.84 4.55
C ILE A 102 -4.31 11.29 5.53
N GLN A 103 -4.68 12.57 5.46
CA GLN A 103 -5.58 13.20 6.43
C GLN A 103 -7.04 12.80 6.23
N ASP A 104 -7.46 12.58 4.98
CA ASP A 104 -8.83 12.23 4.65
C ASP A 104 -9.01 10.71 4.59
N PRO A 105 -9.74 10.10 5.55
CA PRO A 105 -9.97 8.66 5.54
C PRO A 105 -10.66 8.14 4.28
N ALA A 106 -11.49 8.96 3.63
CA ALA A 106 -12.14 8.56 2.38
C ALA A 106 -11.12 8.39 1.26
N LYS A 107 -10.09 9.24 1.21
CA LYS A 107 -9.02 9.13 0.22
C LYS A 107 -8.11 7.95 0.50
N LEU A 108 -7.84 7.68 1.77
CA LEU A 108 -7.12 6.47 2.17
C LEU A 108 -7.89 5.21 1.73
N LYS A 109 -9.21 5.20 1.94
CA LYS A 109 -10.06 4.09 1.51
C LYS A 109 -10.01 3.87 0.01
N ARG A 110 -10.02 4.95 -0.78
CA ARG A 110 -9.91 4.85 -2.24
C ARG A 110 -8.57 4.27 -2.67
N LEU A 111 -7.48 4.72 -2.06
CA LEU A 111 -6.15 4.21 -2.39
C LEU A 111 -6.07 2.71 -2.12
N ILE A 112 -6.61 2.27 -0.99
CA ILE A 112 -6.62 0.85 -0.61
C ILE A 112 -7.54 0.04 -1.52
N SER A 113 -8.80 0.45 -1.67
CA SER A 113 -9.83 -0.36 -2.32
C SER A 113 -9.86 -0.23 -3.83
N ASP A 114 -9.67 0.99 -4.35
CA ASP A 114 -9.83 1.24 -5.78
C ASP A 114 -8.54 1.04 -6.58
N LEU A 115 -7.39 1.22 -5.94
CA LEU A 115 -6.10 1.04 -6.60
C LEU A 115 -5.45 -0.27 -6.18
N LEU A 116 -5.05 -0.37 -4.91
CA LEU A 116 -4.15 -1.45 -4.49
C LEU A 116 -4.86 -2.80 -4.42
N ASP A 117 -6.09 -2.83 -3.91
CA ASP A 117 -6.80 -4.10 -3.74
C ASP A 117 -7.29 -4.69 -5.06
N LYS A 118 -7.48 -3.86 -6.08
CA LYS A 118 -7.95 -4.32 -7.39
C LYS A 118 -6.86 -4.92 -8.27
N GLU A 119 -5.60 -4.69 -7.94
CA GLU A 119 -4.49 -5.23 -8.70
C GLU A 119 -3.88 -6.42 -7.98
N ARG A 120 -3.41 -7.41 -8.75
CA ARG A 120 -2.67 -8.57 -8.22
C ARG A 120 -1.18 -8.36 -8.48
N TRP A 121 -0.53 -7.72 -7.53
CA TRP A 121 0.86 -7.28 -7.69
C TRP A 121 1.85 -8.41 -7.81
N MET A 122 1.60 -9.54 -7.14
CA MET A 122 2.47 -10.73 -7.24
C MET A 122 2.44 -11.37 -8.64
N ILE A 123 1.33 -11.22 -9.36
CA ILE A 123 1.16 -11.79 -10.71
C ILE A 123 1.85 -10.92 -11.76
N LEU A 124 1.98 -9.63 -11.52
CA LEU A 124 2.67 -8.74 -12.44
C LEU A 124 4.13 -9.16 -12.57
N SER A 125 4.64 -9.16 -13.80
CA SER A 125 6.06 -9.46 -14.01
C SER A 125 6.93 -8.41 -13.33
N ALA A 126 8.17 -8.79 -13.03
CA ALA A 126 9.13 -7.86 -12.42
C ALA A 126 9.33 -6.64 -13.31
N ASP A 127 9.31 -6.82 -14.65
CA ASP A 127 9.47 -5.72 -15.60
C ASP A 127 8.31 -4.74 -15.53
N ILE A 128 7.07 -5.24 -15.44
CA ILE A 128 5.89 -4.39 -15.33
C ILE A 128 5.92 -3.60 -14.04
N LYS A 129 6.27 -4.24 -12.91
CA LYS A 129 6.38 -3.56 -11.61
C LYS A 129 7.47 -2.49 -11.63
N GLY A 130 8.62 -2.81 -12.22
CA GLY A 130 9.70 -1.85 -12.37
C GLY A 130 9.31 -0.66 -13.21
N ASP A 131 8.67 -0.88 -14.35
CA ASP A 131 8.16 0.16 -15.23
C ASP A 131 7.15 1.07 -14.50
N ALA A 132 6.27 0.49 -13.69
CA ALA A 132 5.30 1.26 -12.93
C ALA A 132 5.99 2.21 -11.93
N TYR A 133 7.00 1.71 -11.21
CA TYR A 133 7.78 2.54 -10.29
C TYR A 133 8.56 3.63 -11.03
N GLU A 134 9.22 3.27 -12.14
CA GLU A 134 9.95 4.24 -12.94
C GLU A 134 9.05 5.34 -13.48
N GLY A 135 7.83 5.00 -13.85
CA GLY A 135 6.84 5.97 -14.32
C GLY A 135 6.43 6.98 -13.25
N LEU A 136 6.62 6.68 -11.97
CA LEU A 136 6.36 7.59 -10.86
C LEU A 136 7.56 8.48 -10.54
N LEU A 137 8.74 8.03 -10.91
CA LEU A 137 9.96 8.80 -10.67
C LEU A 137 10.20 9.80 -11.78
#